data_f24dfefdb37535d3e2b4780b01b6d39d
#
_entry.id   f24dfefdb37535d3e2b4780b01b6d39d
#
_cell.length_a   1.000
_cell.length_b   1.000
_cell.length_c   1.000
_cell.angle_alpha   90.00
_cell.angle_beta   90.00
_cell.angle_gamma   90.00
#
_symmetry.space_group_name_H-M   'P 1'
#
loop_
_entity.id
_entity.type
_entity.pdbx_description
1 polymer ?
#
loop_
_entity_poly.entity_id
_entity_poly.type
_entity_poly.pdbx_seq_one_letter_code
_entity_poly.pdbx_strand_id
1 'polypeptide(L)'
;MRLSTHETVQRIWTVQLHPQPGGPLLSCPQCTLHGYRLQAASARSVALTHLARHARRDVLPGHLRTCQCRARNCSWHPRHRGCAGPVLLALTCDRSGRVWRLADACAACAAATTNTAVVPDTLLASTRPRPAGAAARRTRPPHGPGERQRVREMLTYLGVALPRFSSSAARLLALQCALRADGRGRVRLPSGLLRSMRLHGRAELWSELEHAGWLRCSVPRRPHVEARLLDADMQTQTSGRGARARAAHWALHPVPLVAPRGMSPAVQLTALILAAHTSDSFGSAELDVLARLGGQSPQQVEDLLDQLVRCRLLDAWQHLREHDEITWRLLPERGATNSAAPGR
;
A
#
# COMPACT_ATOMS: atom_id res chain seq x y z
N MET A 1 -28.15 15.99 35.19
CA MET A 1 -27.00 15.17 34.85
C MET A 1 -26.36 15.80 33.60
N ARG A 2 -25.23 16.53 33.76
CA ARG A 2 -24.52 17.11 32.62
C ARG A 2 -23.64 16.03 32.03
N LEU A 3 -23.95 15.56 30.82
CA LEU A 3 -23.08 14.71 30.05
C LEU A 3 -21.81 15.52 29.72
N SER A 4 -20.70 15.14 30.32
CA SER A 4 -19.38 15.67 29.94
C SER A 4 -19.18 15.37 28.48
N THR A 5 -19.13 16.40 27.64
CA THR A 5 -18.69 16.29 26.26
C THR A 5 -17.22 15.87 26.32
N HIS A 6 -16.97 14.59 26.07
CA HIS A 6 -15.60 14.11 25.84
C HIS A 6 -15.03 14.90 24.65
N GLU A 7 -14.03 15.73 24.95
CA GLU A 7 -13.23 16.35 23.86
C GLU A 7 -12.75 15.22 22.95
N THR A 8 -13.16 15.26 21.71
CA THR A 8 -12.72 14.28 20.72
C THR A 8 -11.24 14.49 20.46
N VAL A 9 -10.43 13.58 20.96
CA VAL A 9 -8.98 13.62 20.76
C VAL A 9 -8.68 13.45 19.28
N GLN A 10 -8.13 14.50 18.66
CA GLN A 10 -7.71 14.46 17.26
C GLN A 10 -6.33 13.82 17.17
N ARG A 11 -6.23 12.74 16.41
CA ARG A 11 -4.96 12.09 16.12
C ARG A 11 -4.47 12.54 14.75
N ILE A 12 -3.73 13.65 14.73
CA ILE A 12 -3.12 14.21 13.53
C ILE A 12 -1.69 14.62 13.88
N TRP A 13 -0.73 14.06 13.17
CA TRP A 13 0.70 14.39 13.30
C TRP A 13 1.24 14.86 11.96
N THR A 14 2.05 15.90 11.99
CA THR A 14 2.65 16.49 10.78
C THR A 14 4.15 16.63 10.97
N VAL A 15 4.90 16.26 9.95
CA VAL A 15 6.35 16.47 9.86
C VAL A 15 6.67 17.25 8.61
N GLN A 16 7.57 18.21 8.72
CA GLN A 16 8.06 19.02 7.60
C GLN A 16 9.56 18.83 7.43
N LEU A 17 9.98 18.70 6.18
CA LEU A 17 11.39 18.65 5.77
C LEU A 17 11.75 19.96 5.09
N HIS A 18 12.49 20.81 5.80
CA HIS A 18 12.95 22.09 5.29
C HIS A 18 14.29 21.89 4.57
N PRO A 19 14.40 22.18 3.27
CA PRO A 19 15.66 22.06 2.55
C PRO A 19 16.66 23.07 3.10
N GLN A 20 17.89 22.60 3.36
CA GLN A 20 18.98 23.45 3.79
C GLN A 20 20.32 22.97 3.20
N PRO A 21 21.33 23.87 3.06
CA PRO A 21 22.68 23.46 2.74
C PRO A 21 23.20 22.42 3.75
N GLY A 22 23.70 21.29 3.27
CA GLY A 22 24.17 20.18 4.11
C GLY A 22 23.11 19.18 4.57
N GLY A 23 21.86 19.26 4.07
CA GLY A 23 20.79 18.29 4.29
C GLY A 23 19.53 18.88 4.90
N PRO A 24 18.37 18.23 4.69
CA PRO A 24 17.10 18.75 5.14
C PRO A 24 16.99 18.74 6.66
N LEU A 25 16.27 19.76 7.17
CA LEU A 25 15.94 19.92 8.58
C LEU A 25 14.54 19.36 8.84
N LEU A 26 14.39 18.46 9.82
CA LEU A 26 13.11 17.92 10.22
C LEU A 26 12.49 18.79 11.31
N SER A 27 11.25 19.20 11.12
CA SER A 27 10.43 19.88 12.14
C SER A 27 9.12 19.12 12.38
N CYS A 28 8.68 19.10 13.63
CA CYS A 28 7.40 18.53 14.05
C CYS A 28 6.73 19.46 15.04
N PRO A 29 5.54 20.02 14.73
CA PRO A 29 4.82 20.92 15.63
C PRO A 29 4.33 20.26 16.93
N GLN A 30 4.18 18.92 16.93
CA GLN A 30 3.65 18.17 18.08
C GLN A 30 4.70 17.81 19.13
N CYS A 31 5.97 17.98 18.81
CA CYS A 31 7.05 17.78 19.76
C CYS A 31 8.11 18.86 19.56
N THR A 32 8.90 19.12 20.61
CA THR A 32 9.94 20.16 20.62
C THR A 32 11.15 19.86 19.72
N LEU A 33 11.04 18.90 18.80
CA LEU A 33 12.06 18.58 17.82
C LEU A 33 12.09 19.65 16.74
N HIS A 34 12.71 20.78 17.06
CA HIS A 34 13.06 21.81 16.09
C HIS A 34 14.51 21.61 15.69
N GLY A 35 14.75 21.35 14.41
CA GLY A 35 16.08 21.53 13.85
C GLY A 35 17.02 20.34 13.87
N TYR A 36 16.53 19.11 13.79
CA TYR A 36 17.40 17.97 13.57
C TYR A 36 17.79 17.86 12.10
N ARG A 37 19.09 18.12 11.80
CA ARG A 37 19.63 18.01 10.44
C ARG A 37 19.77 16.55 10.04
N LEU A 38 19.27 16.19 8.87
CA LEU A 38 19.26 14.84 8.34
C LEU A 38 20.15 14.72 7.10
N GLN A 39 20.65 13.50 6.88
CA GLN A 39 21.19 13.17 5.55
C GLN A 39 20.02 13.08 4.55
N ALA A 40 20.18 13.66 3.36
CA ALA A 40 19.11 13.69 2.34
C ALA A 40 18.57 12.30 2.03
N ALA A 41 19.45 11.30 1.91
CA ALA A 41 19.07 9.90 1.64
C ALA A 41 18.22 9.25 2.74
N SER A 42 18.31 9.70 4.00
CA SER A 42 17.56 9.12 5.12
C SER A 42 16.39 9.98 5.59
N ALA A 43 16.26 11.21 5.11
CA ALA A 43 15.33 12.21 5.61
C ALA A 43 13.88 11.70 5.64
N ARG A 44 13.47 11.00 4.59
CA ARG A 44 12.13 10.46 4.47
C ARG A 44 11.87 9.32 5.44
N SER A 45 12.76 8.34 5.55
CA SER A 45 12.59 7.22 6.48
C SER A 45 12.58 7.70 7.94
N VAL A 46 13.36 8.74 8.26
CA VAL A 46 13.35 9.39 9.57
C VAL A 46 12.01 10.09 9.82
N ALA A 47 11.46 10.82 8.84
CA ALA A 47 10.14 11.44 8.93
C ALA A 47 9.03 10.41 9.19
N LEU A 48 9.01 9.32 8.43
CA LEU A 48 8.02 8.23 8.60
C LEU A 48 8.18 7.53 9.97
N THR A 49 9.41 7.26 10.39
CA THR A 49 9.67 6.68 11.71
C THR A 49 9.21 7.60 12.84
N HIS A 50 9.39 8.91 12.68
CA HIS A 50 8.94 9.92 13.63
C HIS A 50 7.40 9.93 13.76
N LEU A 51 6.68 9.97 12.63
CA LEU A 51 5.22 9.86 12.61
C LEU A 51 4.72 8.56 13.23
N ALA A 52 5.38 7.43 12.95
CA ALA A 52 5.04 6.15 13.53
C ALA A 52 5.20 6.12 15.06
N ARG A 53 6.20 6.82 15.62
CA ARG A 53 6.37 6.96 17.07
C ARG A 53 5.21 7.71 17.71
N HIS A 54 4.72 8.79 17.09
CA HIS A 54 3.52 9.50 17.58
C HIS A 54 2.32 8.55 17.59
N ALA A 55 2.05 7.86 16.48
CA ALA A 55 0.91 6.96 16.39
C ALA A 55 0.93 5.82 17.41
N ARG A 56 2.13 5.35 17.81
CA ARG A 56 2.31 4.34 18.85
C ARG A 56 2.15 4.87 20.27
N ARG A 57 2.50 6.12 20.52
CA ARG A 57 2.31 6.74 21.84
C ARG A 57 0.84 7.04 22.11
N ASP A 58 0.13 7.45 21.06
CA ASP A 58 -1.27 7.88 21.15
C ASP A 58 -2.22 6.78 20.67
N VAL A 59 -2.11 5.59 21.27
CA VAL A 59 -2.98 4.45 20.92
C VAL A 59 -4.39 4.71 21.41
N LEU A 60 -5.36 4.70 20.48
CA LEU A 60 -6.78 4.77 20.79
C LEU A 60 -7.51 3.53 20.28
N PRO A 61 -8.43 2.95 21.06
CA PRO A 61 -9.35 1.93 20.59
C PRO A 61 -10.13 2.41 19.35
N GLY A 62 -10.41 1.52 18.41
CA GLY A 62 -11.03 1.88 17.13
C GLY A 62 -12.36 2.63 17.25
N HIS A 63 -13.17 2.32 18.28
CA HIS A 63 -14.45 2.97 18.54
C HIS A 63 -14.35 4.40 19.08
N LEU A 64 -13.18 4.80 19.58
CA LEU A 64 -12.90 6.16 20.05
C LEU A 64 -12.21 7.03 18.99
N ARG A 65 -11.80 6.43 17.86
CA ARG A 65 -11.17 7.16 16.77
C ARG A 65 -12.19 7.97 15.99
N THR A 66 -11.86 9.21 15.73
CA THR A 66 -12.70 10.10 14.92
C THR A 66 -11.95 10.52 13.65
N CYS A 67 -12.67 10.55 12.54
CA CYS A 67 -12.10 11.05 11.30
C CYS A 67 -11.70 12.51 11.44
N GLN A 68 -10.49 12.85 11.02
CA GLN A 68 -9.96 14.22 11.06
C GLN A 68 -10.87 15.27 10.40
N CYS A 69 -11.71 14.88 9.44
CA CYS A 69 -12.57 15.81 8.72
C CYS A 69 -13.73 16.36 9.56
N ARG A 70 -14.22 15.63 10.57
CA ARG A 70 -15.27 16.13 11.48
C ARG A 70 -14.84 17.37 12.26
N ALA A 71 -13.55 17.52 12.47
CA ALA A 71 -12.99 18.61 13.24
C ALA A 71 -12.77 19.91 12.46
N ARG A 72 -12.85 19.88 11.11
CA ARG A 72 -12.38 20.97 10.28
C ARG A 72 -13.31 21.36 9.13
N ASN A 73 -14.60 21.07 9.14
CA ASN A 73 -15.50 21.36 8.01
C ASN A 73 -14.85 21.03 6.67
N CYS A 74 -14.61 19.80 6.47
CA CYS A 74 -13.91 19.12 5.40
C CYS A 74 -13.66 19.90 4.09
N SER A 75 -12.81 20.90 4.13
CA SER A 75 -12.31 21.57 2.91
C SER A 75 -11.29 20.75 2.11
N TRP A 76 -10.96 19.55 2.59
CA TRP A 76 -9.87 18.73 2.07
C TRP A 76 -10.25 17.87 0.85
N HIS A 77 -11.51 17.54 0.74
CA HIS A 77 -12.01 16.67 -0.31
C HIS A 77 -13.44 17.05 -0.69
N PRO A 78 -13.60 18.07 -1.54
CA PRO A 78 -14.90 18.53 -1.96
C PRO A 78 -15.74 17.48 -2.70
N ARG A 79 -15.13 16.36 -3.08
CA ARG A 79 -15.76 15.30 -3.87
C ARG A 79 -16.50 14.24 -3.07
N HIS A 80 -16.40 14.18 -1.74
CA HIS A 80 -17.12 13.17 -0.98
C HIS A 80 -18.28 13.77 -0.17
N ARG A 81 -19.36 13.02 -0.08
CA ARG A 81 -20.62 13.44 0.55
C ARG A 81 -20.68 13.23 2.08
N GLY A 82 -19.55 13.12 2.75
CA GLY A 82 -19.45 12.94 4.21
C GLY A 82 -18.59 11.75 4.63
N CYS A 83 -18.36 11.62 5.93
CA CYS A 83 -17.62 10.52 6.49
C CYS A 83 -18.38 9.20 6.34
N ALA A 84 -17.73 8.19 5.80
CA ALA A 84 -18.28 6.84 5.68
C ALA A 84 -17.21 5.77 5.85
N GLY A 85 -17.60 4.61 6.33
CA GLY A 85 -16.74 3.47 6.58
C GLY A 85 -15.88 3.58 7.85
N PRO A 86 -15.02 2.59 8.10
CA PRO A 86 -14.18 2.53 9.28
C PRO A 86 -13.15 3.66 9.30
N VAL A 87 -12.74 4.06 10.51
CA VAL A 87 -11.66 5.02 10.70
C VAL A 87 -10.31 4.29 10.63
N LEU A 88 -9.46 4.73 9.72
CA LEU A 88 -8.17 4.16 9.39
C LEU A 88 -7.06 5.14 9.76
N LEU A 89 -5.84 4.66 9.86
CA LEU A 89 -4.67 5.53 9.91
C LEU A 89 -4.22 5.81 8.48
N ALA A 90 -4.26 7.07 8.08
CA ALA A 90 -3.95 7.50 6.71
C ALA A 90 -2.67 8.35 6.69
N LEU A 91 -1.77 8.02 5.79
CA LEU A 91 -0.54 8.76 5.51
C LEU A 91 -0.74 9.58 4.24
N THR A 92 -0.50 10.88 4.33
CA THR A 92 -0.48 11.78 3.18
C THR A 92 0.88 12.42 3.00
N CYS A 93 1.25 12.67 1.75
CA CYS A 93 2.43 13.42 1.40
C CYS A 93 2.05 14.55 0.45
N ASP A 94 2.59 15.73 0.63
CA ASP A 94 2.39 16.82 -0.31
C ASP A 94 3.09 16.56 -1.65
N ARG A 95 2.77 17.33 -2.67
CA ARG A 95 3.36 17.19 -4.01
C ARG A 95 4.88 17.40 -4.03
N SER A 96 5.39 18.18 -3.08
CA SER A 96 6.84 18.47 -2.98
C SER A 96 7.62 17.36 -2.28
N GLY A 97 6.95 16.39 -1.64
CA GLY A 97 7.58 15.36 -0.81
C GLY A 97 8.15 15.88 0.51
N ARG A 98 7.79 17.10 0.91
CA ARG A 98 8.35 17.78 2.09
C ARG A 98 7.46 17.76 3.31
N VAL A 99 6.15 17.71 3.12
CA VAL A 99 5.18 17.68 4.22
C VAL A 99 4.54 16.30 4.28
N TRP A 100 4.76 15.63 5.38
CA TRP A 100 4.20 14.31 5.66
C TRP A 100 3.21 14.43 6.81
N ARG A 101 2.03 13.86 6.64
CA ARG A 101 0.99 13.85 7.65
C ARG A 101 0.48 12.43 7.86
N LEU A 102 0.33 12.07 9.12
CA LEU A 102 -0.31 10.84 9.56
C LEU A 102 -1.53 11.21 10.40
N ALA A 103 -2.71 10.69 10.06
CA ALA A 103 -3.94 11.06 10.75
C ALA A 103 -4.99 9.97 10.70
N ASP A 104 -5.93 9.99 11.65
CA ASP A 104 -7.12 9.16 11.58
C ASP A 104 -8.08 9.73 10.51
N ALA A 105 -8.45 8.91 9.54
CA ALA A 105 -9.37 9.26 8.46
C ALA A 105 -10.34 8.11 8.21
N CYS A 106 -11.62 8.39 7.95
CA CYS A 106 -12.53 7.34 7.52
C CYS A 106 -12.20 6.87 6.09
N ALA A 107 -12.67 5.68 5.71
CA ALA A 107 -12.37 5.09 4.42
C ALA A 107 -12.73 6.02 3.25
N ALA A 108 -13.88 6.71 3.31
CA ALA A 108 -14.30 7.65 2.28
C ALA A 108 -13.36 8.86 2.18
N CYS A 109 -12.94 9.43 3.34
CA CYS A 109 -12.00 10.55 3.36
C CYS A 109 -10.61 10.16 2.87
N ALA A 110 -10.13 8.97 3.26
CA ALA A 110 -8.84 8.46 2.80
C ALA A 110 -8.84 8.24 1.28
N ALA A 111 -9.95 7.75 0.71
CA ALA A 111 -10.10 7.56 -0.72
C ALA A 111 -10.21 8.89 -1.49
N ALA A 112 -10.89 9.89 -0.91
CA ALA A 112 -11.11 11.19 -1.56
C ALA A 112 -9.93 12.16 -1.45
N THR A 113 -8.96 11.89 -0.58
CA THR A 113 -7.79 12.77 -0.39
C THR A 113 -6.65 12.34 -1.32
N THR A 114 -6.21 13.25 -2.17
CA THR A 114 -5.09 13.01 -3.08
C THR A 114 -3.80 12.70 -2.33
N ASN A 115 -2.93 11.87 -2.92
CA ASN A 115 -1.65 11.46 -2.33
C ASN A 115 -1.78 10.84 -0.92
N THR A 116 -2.89 10.15 -0.67
CA THR A 116 -3.14 9.46 0.60
C THR A 116 -2.98 7.97 0.44
N ALA A 117 -2.35 7.34 1.42
CA ALA A 117 -2.28 5.90 1.57
C ALA A 117 -2.81 5.50 2.94
N VAL A 118 -3.60 4.45 2.99
CA VAL A 118 -3.98 3.81 4.25
C VAL A 118 -2.78 3.02 4.76
N VAL A 119 -2.40 3.25 6.02
CA VAL A 119 -1.34 2.45 6.65
C VAL A 119 -1.86 1.02 6.79
N PRO A 120 -1.15 0.03 6.23
CA PRO A 120 -1.62 -1.35 6.18
C PRO A 120 -1.97 -1.92 7.55
N ASP A 121 -3.03 -2.73 7.58
CA ASP A 121 -3.48 -3.49 8.75
C ASP A 121 -3.97 -2.72 9.98
N THR A 122 -4.16 -1.41 9.90
CA THR A 122 -4.73 -0.64 11.02
C THR A 122 -6.19 -1.00 11.32
N LEU A 123 -6.89 -1.61 10.36
CA LEU A 123 -8.26 -2.12 10.52
C LEU A 123 -8.36 -3.34 11.42
N LEU A 124 -7.35 -4.19 11.42
CA LEU A 124 -7.40 -5.50 12.09
C LEU A 124 -7.09 -5.44 13.59
N ALA A 125 -6.53 -4.32 14.07
CA ALA A 125 -6.33 -4.09 15.51
C ALA A 125 -7.63 -3.91 16.28
N SER A 126 -8.76 -3.74 15.60
CA SER A 126 -10.09 -3.55 16.22
C SER A 126 -10.88 -4.84 16.42
N THR A 127 -10.39 -5.99 15.98
CA THR A 127 -11.07 -7.27 16.23
C THR A 127 -10.66 -7.81 17.58
N ARG A 128 -11.68 -8.00 18.45
CA ARG A 128 -11.68 -8.63 19.79
C ARG A 128 -10.59 -9.68 19.98
N PRO A 129 -10.00 -9.77 21.20
CA PRO A 129 -9.21 -10.93 21.59
C PRO A 129 -10.06 -12.18 21.40
N ARG A 130 -9.66 -13.05 20.53
CA ARG A 130 -10.28 -14.35 20.33
C ARG A 130 -9.99 -15.18 21.56
N PRO A 131 -11.02 -15.73 22.26
CA PRO A 131 -10.77 -16.60 23.38
C PRO A 131 -9.89 -17.76 22.95
N ALA A 132 -8.84 -18.01 23.73
CA ALA A 132 -7.95 -19.16 23.56
C ALA A 132 -8.73 -20.44 23.82
N GLY A 133 -9.21 -21.10 22.78
CA GLY A 133 -9.93 -22.35 22.92
C GLY A 133 -10.77 -22.66 21.68
N ALA A 134 -10.13 -23.07 20.60
CA ALA A 134 -10.65 -24.01 19.61
C ALA A 134 -9.67 -24.02 18.41
N ALA A 135 -8.71 -24.92 18.44
CA ALA A 135 -7.88 -25.27 17.30
C ALA A 135 -8.67 -26.10 16.30
N ALA A 136 -9.60 -25.49 15.59
CA ALA A 136 -10.08 -26.02 14.33
C ALA A 136 -9.19 -25.42 13.25
N ARG A 137 -8.26 -26.17 12.70
CA ARG A 137 -7.57 -25.91 11.44
C ARG A 137 -8.62 -25.86 10.33
N ARG A 138 -9.34 -24.75 10.22
CA ARG A 138 -10.07 -24.45 9.00
C ARG A 138 -9.02 -24.07 7.96
N THR A 139 -8.74 -24.97 7.04
CA THR A 139 -8.05 -24.70 5.79
C THR A 139 -8.86 -23.65 5.02
N ARG A 140 -8.61 -22.38 5.33
CA ARG A 140 -9.20 -21.27 4.59
C ARG A 140 -8.57 -21.27 3.20
N PRO A 141 -9.36 -21.19 2.14
CA PRO A 141 -8.81 -21.14 0.79
C PRO A 141 -7.75 -20.03 0.71
N PRO A 142 -6.64 -20.26 -0.02
CA PRO A 142 -5.49 -19.35 -0.07
C PRO A 142 -5.77 -17.99 -0.73
N HIS A 143 -6.98 -17.78 -1.26
CA HIS A 143 -7.38 -16.62 -2.04
C HIS A 143 -8.63 -15.98 -1.42
N GLY A 144 -8.44 -15.21 -0.36
CA GLY A 144 -9.55 -14.52 0.30
C GLY A 144 -9.55 -13.00 0.06
N PRO A 145 -10.70 -12.33 0.27
CA PRO A 145 -10.79 -10.87 0.14
C PRO A 145 -9.81 -10.13 1.05
N GLY A 146 -9.37 -10.75 2.14
CA GLY A 146 -8.40 -10.16 3.06
C GLY A 146 -6.97 -10.08 2.51
N GLU A 147 -6.54 -11.02 1.69
CA GLU A 147 -5.22 -11.00 1.05
C GLU A 147 -5.16 -9.91 -0.03
N ARG A 148 -6.20 -9.82 -0.87
CA ARG A 148 -6.35 -8.77 -1.88
C ARG A 148 -6.34 -7.39 -1.25
N GLN A 149 -7.13 -7.17 -0.21
CA GLN A 149 -7.21 -5.90 0.50
C GLN A 149 -5.85 -5.47 1.06
N ARG A 150 -5.08 -6.40 1.65
CA ARG A 150 -3.73 -6.09 2.15
C ARG A 150 -2.75 -5.71 1.05
N VAL A 151 -2.81 -6.40 -0.08
CA VAL A 151 -1.97 -6.03 -1.24
C VAL A 151 -2.35 -4.65 -1.74
N ARG A 152 -3.64 -4.34 -1.84
CA ARG A 152 -4.14 -3.01 -2.20
C ARG A 152 -3.62 -1.92 -1.25
N GLU A 153 -3.74 -2.13 0.05
CA GLU A 153 -3.24 -1.21 1.08
C GLU A 153 -1.72 -1.02 0.97
N MET A 154 -0.97 -2.11 0.76
CA MET A 154 0.48 -2.03 0.61
C MET A 154 0.89 -1.33 -0.69
N LEU A 155 0.19 -1.56 -1.80
CA LEU A 155 0.43 -0.84 -3.06
C LEU A 155 0.19 0.67 -2.88
N THR A 156 -0.91 1.07 -2.24
CA THR A 156 -1.19 2.49 -1.97
C THR A 156 -0.15 3.10 -1.05
N TYR A 157 0.29 2.37 -0.02
CA TYR A 157 1.38 2.78 0.85
C TYR A 157 2.68 3.01 0.07
N LEU A 158 3.09 2.04 -0.76
CA LEU A 158 4.30 2.15 -1.59
C LEU A 158 4.19 3.26 -2.64
N GLY A 159 2.99 3.51 -3.17
CA GLY A 159 2.72 4.61 -4.09
C GLY A 159 3.00 5.99 -3.49
N VAL A 160 2.86 6.13 -2.15
CA VAL A 160 3.21 7.34 -1.40
C VAL A 160 4.63 7.25 -0.85
N ALA A 161 4.99 6.08 -0.34
CA ALA A 161 6.25 5.82 0.33
C ALA A 161 7.47 5.80 -0.61
N LEU A 162 7.39 5.40 -1.84
CA LEU A 162 8.49 5.40 -2.82
C LEU A 162 8.49 6.67 -3.69
N PRO A 163 9.63 7.11 -4.21
CA PRO A 163 9.68 8.18 -5.19
C PRO A 163 8.76 7.90 -6.38
N ARG A 164 8.17 8.95 -6.95
CA ARG A 164 7.21 8.82 -8.05
C ARG A 164 7.75 8.02 -9.23
N PHE A 165 9.03 8.20 -9.55
CA PHE A 165 9.69 7.58 -10.70
C PHE A 165 10.44 6.27 -10.37
N SER A 166 10.18 5.67 -9.20
CA SER A 166 10.69 4.32 -8.94
C SER A 166 10.17 3.34 -9.99
N SER A 167 11.07 2.52 -10.54
CA SER A 167 10.75 1.59 -11.61
C SER A 167 9.70 0.56 -11.17
N SER A 168 8.89 0.06 -12.10
CA SER A 168 7.88 -0.97 -11.82
C SER A 168 8.52 -2.23 -11.24
N ALA A 169 9.74 -2.56 -11.65
CA ALA A 169 10.49 -3.69 -11.10
C ALA A 169 10.90 -3.46 -9.65
N ALA A 170 11.37 -2.25 -9.31
CA ALA A 170 11.69 -1.90 -7.93
C ALA A 170 10.43 -1.87 -7.05
N ARG A 171 9.28 -1.41 -7.57
CA ARG A 171 8.00 -1.44 -6.86
C ARG A 171 7.51 -2.86 -6.59
N LEU A 172 7.63 -3.80 -7.54
CA LEU A 172 7.34 -5.22 -7.32
C LEU A 172 8.25 -5.82 -6.24
N LEU A 173 9.55 -5.51 -6.30
CA LEU A 173 10.52 -5.94 -5.29
C LEU A 173 10.15 -5.38 -3.91
N ALA A 174 9.85 -4.06 -3.84
CA ALA A 174 9.45 -3.39 -2.62
C ALA A 174 8.17 -4.01 -2.01
N LEU A 175 7.17 -4.32 -2.82
CA LEU A 175 5.96 -4.99 -2.37
C LEU A 175 6.25 -6.34 -1.71
N GLN A 176 7.09 -7.17 -2.34
CA GLN A 176 7.47 -8.46 -1.76
C GLN A 176 8.31 -8.30 -0.50
N CYS A 177 9.20 -7.30 -0.44
CA CYS A 177 9.93 -6.96 0.78
C CYS A 177 8.98 -6.55 1.90
N ALA A 178 8.06 -5.63 1.65
CA ALA A 178 7.10 -5.13 2.63
C ALA A 178 6.21 -6.24 3.20
N LEU A 179 5.66 -7.10 2.32
CA LEU A 179 4.78 -8.20 2.73
C LEU A 179 5.51 -9.34 3.46
N ARG A 180 6.84 -9.45 3.34
CA ARG A 180 7.65 -10.51 3.95
C ARG A 180 8.53 -10.05 5.11
N ALA A 181 8.59 -8.76 5.38
CA ALA A 181 9.38 -8.21 6.47
C ALA A 181 8.92 -8.77 7.83
N ASP A 182 9.87 -9.03 8.73
CA ASP A 182 9.56 -9.34 10.13
C ASP A 182 9.19 -8.06 10.92
N GLY A 183 8.81 -8.21 12.19
CA GLY A 183 8.47 -7.09 13.06
C GLY A 183 9.63 -6.10 13.33
N ARG A 184 10.85 -6.43 12.91
CA ARG A 184 12.04 -5.56 12.99
C ARG A 184 12.43 -5.00 11.61
N GLY A 185 11.59 -5.21 10.58
CA GLY A 185 11.85 -4.79 9.21
C GLY A 185 12.86 -5.63 8.45
N ARG A 186 13.30 -6.77 8.99
CA ARG A 186 14.25 -7.65 8.29
C ARG A 186 13.51 -8.47 7.26
N VAL A 187 14.06 -8.51 6.06
CA VAL A 187 13.54 -9.24 4.91
C VAL A 187 14.56 -10.26 4.46
N ARG A 188 14.09 -11.45 4.16
CA ARG A 188 14.89 -12.50 3.54
C ARG A 188 14.15 -13.04 2.32
N LEU A 189 14.69 -12.76 1.14
CA LEU A 189 14.10 -13.22 -0.12
C LEU A 189 14.91 -14.37 -0.72
N PRO A 190 14.29 -15.55 -0.92
CA PRO A 190 14.94 -16.66 -1.60
C PRO A 190 15.24 -16.32 -3.06
N SER A 191 16.40 -16.76 -3.58
CA SER A 191 16.77 -16.57 -4.99
C SER A 191 15.77 -17.18 -5.96
N GLY A 192 15.07 -18.26 -5.58
CA GLY A 192 14.00 -18.85 -6.39
C GLY A 192 12.82 -17.91 -6.58
N LEU A 193 12.43 -17.16 -5.55
CA LEU A 193 11.38 -16.14 -5.64
C LEU A 193 11.80 -14.99 -6.58
N LEU A 194 13.03 -14.50 -6.44
CA LEU A 194 13.54 -13.45 -7.34
C LEU A 194 13.60 -13.91 -8.79
N ARG A 195 13.95 -15.19 -9.03
CA ARG A 195 13.91 -15.79 -10.37
C ARG A 195 12.50 -15.87 -10.93
N SER A 196 11.51 -16.28 -10.14
CA SER A 196 10.12 -16.36 -10.60
C SER A 196 9.54 -14.99 -10.99
N MET A 197 10.00 -13.92 -10.37
CA MET A 197 9.65 -12.53 -10.67
C MET A 197 10.56 -11.88 -11.74
N ARG A 198 11.58 -12.59 -12.25
CA ARG A 198 12.63 -12.05 -13.15
C ARG A 198 13.41 -10.88 -12.55
N LEU A 199 13.58 -10.87 -11.26
CA LEU A 199 14.33 -9.84 -10.52
C LEU A 199 15.68 -10.37 -9.99
N HIS A 200 15.99 -11.64 -10.24
CA HIS A 200 17.25 -12.25 -9.82
C HIS A 200 18.44 -11.66 -10.58
N GLY A 201 19.51 -11.34 -9.87
CA GLY A 201 20.73 -10.78 -10.46
C GLY A 201 20.64 -9.29 -10.79
N ARG A 202 19.50 -8.64 -10.57
CA ARG A 202 19.27 -7.23 -10.86
C ARG A 202 19.66 -6.36 -9.65
N ALA A 203 20.97 -6.13 -9.49
CA ALA A 203 21.50 -5.36 -8.36
C ALA A 203 21.00 -3.89 -8.39
N GLU A 204 20.74 -3.35 -9.58
CA GLU A 204 20.26 -1.99 -9.79
C GLU A 204 18.93 -1.71 -9.07
N LEU A 205 18.04 -2.71 -8.92
CA LEU A 205 16.77 -2.54 -8.22
C LEU A 205 16.95 -2.34 -6.72
N TRP A 206 17.90 -3.03 -6.14
CA TRP A 206 18.25 -2.87 -4.73
C TRP A 206 18.87 -1.50 -4.49
N SER A 207 19.81 -1.10 -5.37
CA SER A 207 20.42 0.22 -5.32
C SER A 207 19.39 1.34 -5.50
N GLU A 208 18.40 1.16 -6.38
CA GLU A 208 17.29 2.11 -6.55
C GLU A 208 16.51 2.31 -5.25
N LEU A 209 16.17 1.22 -4.56
CA LEU A 209 15.43 1.28 -3.28
C LEU A 209 16.31 1.80 -2.12
N GLU A 210 17.62 1.57 -2.15
CA GLU A 210 18.56 2.14 -1.20
C GLU A 210 18.70 3.66 -1.40
N HIS A 211 18.86 4.12 -2.64
CA HIS A 211 18.89 5.56 -2.97
C HIS A 211 17.57 6.25 -2.64
N ALA A 212 16.45 5.54 -2.77
CA ALA A 212 15.15 6.02 -2.30
C ALA A 212 15.07 6.15 -0.77
N GLY A 213 16.08 5.70 -0.02
CA GLY A 213 16.07 5.68 1.45
C GLY A 213 14.99 4.77 2.03
N TRP A 214 14.55 3.74 1.29
CA TRP A 214 13.45 2.87 1.70
C TRP A 214 13.91 1.57 2.35
N LEU A 215 15.02 1.00 1.87
CA LEU A 215 15.65 -0.16 2.49
C LEU A 215 17.17 0.02 2.57
N ARG A 216 17.82 -0.90 3.29
CA ARG A 216 19.27 -1.08 3.30
C ARG A 216 19.55 -2.56 3.05
N CYS A 217 20.35 -2.86 2.04
CA CYS A 217 20.80 -4.22 1.78
C CYS A 217 21.87 -4.62 2.79
N SER A 218 21.81 -5.86 3.23
CA SER A 218 22.93 -6.54 3.86
C SER A 218 23.75 -7.24 2.78
N VAL A 219 25.02 -7.49 3.05
CA VAL A 219 25.90 -8.21 2.12
C VAL A 219 25.20 -9.50 1.65
N PRO A 220 25.13 -9.75 0.32
CA PRO A 220 24.43 -10.91 -0.22
C PRO A 220 25.00 -12.22 0.34
N ARG A 221 24.20 -12.96 1.07
CA ARG A 221 24.52 -14.33 1.51
C ARG A 221 23.74 -15.31 0.64
N ARG A 222 24.43 -16.01 -0.24
CA ARG A 222 23.80 -17.09 -1.00
C ARG A 222 23.24 -18.16 -0.04
N PRO A 223 22.03 -18.68 -0.22
CA PRO A 223 21.12 -18.56 -1.36
C PRO A 223 20.03 -17.47 -1.21
N HIS A 224 20.13 -16.51 -0.30
CA HIS A 224 19.13 -15.48 -0.02
C HIS A 224 19.71 -14.08 -0.20
N VAL A 225 18.87 -13.13 -0.48
CA VAL A 225 19.17 -11.70 -0.35
C VAL A 225 18.53 -11.21 0.96
N GLU A 226 19.32 -10.60 1.82
CA GLU A 226 18.86 -10.01 3.08
C GLU A 226 18.83 -8.48 2.94
N ALA A 227 17.77 -7.87 3.44
CA ALA A 227 17.62 -6.43 3.49
C ALA A 227 16.87 -6.02 4.76
N ARG A 228 16.96 -4.75 5.11
CA ARG A 228 16.20 -4.14 6.20
C ARG A 228 15.41 -2.95 5.71
N LEU A 229 14.12 -2.94 5.95
CA LEU A 229 13.24 -1.80 5.68
C LEU A 229 13.52 -0.69 6.71
N LEU A 230 13.66 0.54 6.22
CA LEU A 230 13.94 1.70 7.07
C LEU A 230 12.66 2.32 7.65
N ASP A 231 11.49 2.02 7.05
CA ASP A 231 10.17 2.42 7.50
C ASP A 231 9.36 1.28 8.15
N ALA A 232 10.04 0.23 8.59
CA ALA A 232 9.42 -0.94 9.22
C ALA A 232 8.45 -0.58 10.35
N ASP A 233 8.76 0.46 11.10
CA ASP A 233 7.94 0.95 12.18
C ASP A 233 6.56 1.45 11.73
N MET A 234 6.45 1.97 10.52
CA MET A 234 5.17 2.36 9.92
C MET A 234 4.38 1.13 9.46
N GLN A 235 5.05 0.14 8.87
CA GLN A 235 4.43 -1.03 8.28
C GLN A 235 4.00 -2.09 9.31
N THR A 236 4.65 -2.14 10.47
CA THR A 236 4.46 -3.22 11.46
C THR A 236 3.43 -2.89 12.54
N GLN A 237 2.61 -1.87 12.34
CA GLN A 237 1.70 -1.44 13.41
C GLN A 237 0.66 -2.48 13.80
N THR A 238 0.36 -3.51 13.01
CA THR A 238 -0.78 -4.38 13.33
C THR A 238 -0.82 -5.80 12.81
N SER A 239 -0.03 -6.29 11.86
CA SER A 239 -0.40 -7.59 11.27
C SER A 239 0.37 -8.80 11.74
N GLY A 240 -0.36 -9.91 11.91
CA GLY A 240 0.22 -11.22 12.14
C GLY A 240 1.03 -11.72 10.92
N ARG A 241 2.21 -12.29 11.18
CA ARG A 241 3.14 -12.83 10.18
C ARG A 241 2.47 -13.73 9.12
N GLY A 242 1.52 -14.58 9.53
CA GLY A 242 0.82 -15.49 8.62
C GLY A 242 -0.06 -14.79 7.59
N ALA A 243 -0.72 -13.70 7.98
CA ALA A 243 -1.57 -12.94 7.09
C ALA A 243 -0.78 -12.21 6.01
N ARG A 244 0.39 -11.64 6.36
CA ARG A 244 1.30 -11.01 5.40
C ARG A 244 1.90 -12.02 4.43
N ALA A 245 2.28 -13.21 4.91
CA ALA A 245 2.80 -14.27 4.05
C ALA A 245 1.77 -14.72 3.01
N ARG A 246 0.47 -14.82 3.38
CA ARG A 246 -0.60 -15.12 2.41
C ARG A 246 -0.79 -14.00 1.39
N ALA A 247 -0.78 -12.75 1.82
CA ALA A 247 -0.86 -11.60 0.92
C ALA A 247 0.33 -11.56 -0.05
N ALA A 248 1.55 -11.86 0.43
CA ALA A 248 2.74 -11.98 -0.40
C ALA A 248 2.64 -13.10 -1.45
N HIS A 249 2.01 -14.22 -1.08
CA HIS A 249 1.74 -15.31 -2.02
C HIS A 249 0.68 -14.90 -3.05
N TRP A 250 -0.43 -14.28 -2.59
CA TRP A 250 -1.46 -13.78 -3.49
C TRP A 250 -0.91 -12.77 -4.50
N ALA A 251 -0.02 -11.87 -4.08
CA ALA A 251 0.60 -10.88 -4.96
C ALA A 251 1.47 -11.49 -6.08
N LEU A 252 1.94 -12.74 -5.93
CA LEU A 252 2.66 -13.47 -6.98
C LEU A 252 1.72 -14.13 -8.00
N HIS A 253 0.51 -14.45 -7.56
CA HIS A 253 -0.50 -15.16 -8.35
C HIS A 253 -1.87 -14.53 -8.08
N PRO A 254 -2.07 -13.28 -8.51
CA PRO A 254 -3.34 -12.58 -8.26
C PRO A 254 -4.46 -13.23 -9.07
N VAL A 255 -5.41 -13.84 -8.37
CA VAL A 255 -6.62 -14.39 -9.01
C VAL A 255 -7.65 -13.26 -9.14
N PRO A 256 -8.31 -13.11 -10.30
CA PRO A 256 -8.31 -13.99 -11.48
C PRO A 256 -7.24 -13.66 -12.53
N LEU A 257 -6.38 -12.70 -12.31
CA LEU A 257 -5.36 -12.25 -13.27
C LEU A 257 -4.04 -13.02 -13.09
N VAL A 258 -3.97 -14.24 -13.56
CA VAL A 258 -2.70 -14.96 -13.59
C VAL A 258 -1.89 -14.51 -14.81
N ALA A 259 -0.95 -13.60 -14.59
CA ALA A 259 -0.06 -13.15 -15.66
C ALA A 259 0.78 -14.30 -16.21
N PRO A 260 0.84 -14.51 -17.54
CA PRO A 260 1.71 -15.51 -18.15
C PRO A 260 3.17 -15.33 -17.73
N ARG A 261 3.88 -16.44 -17.61
CA ARG A 261 5.33 -16.39 -17.34
C ARG A 261 6.01 -15.63 -18.47
N GLY A 262 6.80 -14.65 -18.12
CA GLY A 262 7.59 -13.94 -19.12
C GLY A 262 7.21 -12.50 -19.40
N MET A 263 6.15 -11.99 -18.80
CA MET A 263 5.77 -10.57 -18.95
C MET A 263 6.78 -9.63 -18.30
N SER A 264 6.84 -8.40 -18.83
CA SER A 264 7.66 -7.35 -18.24
C SER A 264 7.20 -7.01 -16.81
N PRO A 265 8.09 -6.53 -15.93
CA PRO A 265 7.69 -6.10 -14.59
C PRO A 265 6.61 -5.00 -14.58
N ALA A 266 6.58 -4.14 -15.60
CA ALA A 266 5.54 -3.13 -15.75
C ALA A 266 4.16 -3.75 -15.94
N VAL A 267 4.05 -4.71 -16.86
CA VAL A 267 2.79 -5.44 -17.10
C VAL A 267 2.37 -6.24 -15.87
N GLN A 268 3.32 -6.92 -15.20
CA GLN A 268 3.04 -7.68 -13.98
C GLN A 268 2.50 -6.76 -12.87
N LEU A 269 3.13 -5.60 -12.65
CA LEU A 269 2.70 -4.64 -11.64
C LEU A 269 1.33 -4.06 -11.98
N THR A 270 1.10 -3.67 -13.23
CA THR A 270 -0.21 -3.14 -13.66
C THR A 270 -1.31 -4.19 -13.50
N ALA A 271 -1.08 -5.43 -13.94
CA ALA A 271 -2.04 -6.52 -13.72
C ALA A 271 -2.35 -6.72 -12.23
N LEU A 272 -1.34 -6.69 -11.37
CA LEU A 272 -1.50 -6.82 -9.92
C LEU A 272 -2.30 -5.65 -9.32
N ILE A 273 -2.03 -4.41 -9.76
CA ILE A 273 -2.77 -3.22 -9.34
C ILE A 273 -4.24 -3.37 -9.72
N LEU A 274 -4.54 -3.73 -10.96
CA LEU A 274 -5.91 -3.94 -11.42
C LEU A 274 -6.61 -5.04 -10.62
N ALA A 275 -5.97 -6.19 -10.43
CA ALA A 275 -6.51 -7.29 -9.63
C ALA A 275 -6.82 -6.87 -8.18
N ALA A 276 -5.95 -6.07 -7.57
CA ALA A 276 -6.13 -5.57 -6.22
C ALA A 276 -7.29 -4.57 -6.09
N HIS A 277 -7.63 -3.86 -7.18
CA HIS A 277 -8.71 -2.86 -7.22
C HIS A 277 -10.01 -3.38 -7.85
N THR A 278 -10.02 -4.62 -8.31
CA THR A 278 -11.23 -5.24 -8.90
C THR A 278 -12.14 -5.83 -7.83
N SER A 279 -13.43 -5.59 -7.96
CA SER A 279 -14.51 -6.30 -7.24
C SER A 279 -15.35 -7.05 -8.24
N ASP A 280 -15.54 -8.37 -7.99
CA ASP A 280 -16.35 -9.30 -8.81
C ASP A 280 -15.89 -9.42 -10.26
N SER A 281 -15.36 -8.86 -11.02
CA SER A 281 -14.84 -8.88 -12.38
C SER A 281 -14.72 -7.48 -12.99
N PHE A 282 -15.22 -6.47 -12.29
CA PHE A 282 -15.14 -5.09 -12.70
C PHE A 282 -14.28 -4.30 -11.72
N GLY A 283 -13.55 -3.32 -12.24
CA GLY A 283 -12.80 -2.38 -11.42
C GLY A 283 -12.84 -0.99 -12.02
N SER A 284 -12.62 0.00 -11.17
CA SER A 284 -12.42 1.38 -11.59
C SER A 284 -11.40 2.08 -10.69
N ALA A 285 -10.68 3.05 -11.26
CA ALA A 285 -9.80 3.95 -10.53
C ALA A 285 -9.46 5.19 -11.37
N GLU A 286 -9.15 6.29 -10.73
CA GLU A 286 -8.60 7.46 -11.41
C GLU A 286 -7.28 7.11 -12.11
N LEU A 287 -7.07 7.62 -13.33
CA LEU A 287 -5.87 7.37 -14.12
C LEU A 287 -4.59 7.79 -13.37
N ASP A 288 -4.63 8.94 -12.70
CA ASP A 288 -3.52 9.41 -11.86
C ASP A 288 -3.19 8.48 -10.69
N VAL A 289 -4.19 7.80 -10.13
CA VAL A 289 -3.98 6.80 -9.08
C VAL A 289 -3.24 5.60 -9.65
N LEU A 290 -3.68 5.06 -10.78
CA LEU A 290 -3.01 3.93 -11.45
C LEU A 290 -1.58 4.29 -11.84
N ALA A 291 -1.38 5.47 -12.42
CA ALA A 291 -0.06 6.00 -12.81
C ALA A 291 0.90 6.09 -11.61
N ARG A 292 0.41 6.62 -10.48
CA ARG A 292 1.19 6.72 -9.25
C ARG A 292 1.55 5.37 -8.65
N LEU A 293 0.59 4.44 -8.60
CA LEU A 293 0.82 3.08 -8.07
C LEU A 293 1.84 2.32 -8.90
N GLY A 294 1.79 2.46 -10.23
CA GLY A 294 2.71 1.83 -11.18
C GLY A 294 4.07 2.53 -11.29
N GLY A 295 4.19 3.79 -10.83
CA GLY A 295 5.36 4.63 -11.09
C GLY A 295 5.50 5.02 -12.57
N GLN A 296 4.38 5.25 -13.24
CA GLN A 296 4.26 5.43 -14.69
C GLN A 296 3.63 6.80 -15.03
N SER A 297 3.74 7.20 -16.29
CA SER A 297 2.94 8.31 -16.81
C SER A 297 1.52 7.82 -17.14
N PRO A 298 0.52 8.72 -17.22
CA PRO A 298 -0.82 8.38 -17.67
C PRO A 298 -0.83 7.64 -19.02
N GLN A 299 -0.08 8.11 -20.00
CA GLN A 299 0.03 7.46 -21.31
C GLN A 299 0.62 6.04 -21.23
N GLN A 300 1.65 5.83 -20.40
CA GLN A 300 2.21 4.49 -20.19
C GLN A 300 1.19 3.54 -19.54
N VAL A 301 0.30 4.04 -18.68
CA VAL A 301 -0.77 3.22 -18.11
C VAL A 301 -1.72 2.76 -19.21
N GLU A 302 -2.18 3.66 -20.10
CA GLU A 302 -3.06 3.32 -21.22
C GLU A 302 -2.40 2.28 -22.15
N ASP A 303 -1.12 2.47 -22.52
CA ASP A 303 -0.35 1.52 -23.33
C ASP A 303 -0.27 0.12 -22.69
N LEU A 304 -0.13 0.07 -21.36
CA LEU A 304 -0.10 -1.19 -20.62
C LEU A 304 -1.47 -1.85 -20.51
N LEU A 305 -2.55 -1.08 -20.39
CA LEU A 305 -3.92 -1.60 -20.45
C LEU A 305 -4.20 -2.23 -21.80
N ASP A 306 -3.80 -1.60 -22.90
CA ASP A 306 -3.90 -2.16 -24.24
C ASP A 306 -3.06 -3.42 -24.37
N GLN A 307 -1.87 -3.46 -23.79
CA GLN A 307 -1.06 -4.65 -23.75
C GLN A 307 -1.73 -5.80 -22.98
N LEU A 308 -2.39 -5.51 -21.85
CA LEU A 308 -3.12 -6.49 -21.06
C LEU A 308 -4.32 -7.07 -21.83
N VAL A 309 -5.02 -6.26 -22.62
CA VAL A 309 -6.10 -6.74 -23.52
C VAL A 309 -5.51 -7.64 -24.61
N ARG A 310 -4.43 -7.23 -25.28
CA ARG A 310 -3.74 -8.06 -26.30
C ARG A 310 -3.25 -9.38 -25.73
N CYS A 311 -2.81 -9.41 -24.48
CA CYS A 311 -2.38 -10.63 -23.77
C CYS A 311 -3.55 -11.46 -23.22
N ARG A 312 -4.79 -11.05 -23.46
CA ARG A 312 -6.01 -11.70 -22.93
C ARG A 312 -6.01 -11.84 -21.40
N LEU A 313 -5.55 -10.82 -20.72
CA LEU A 313 -5.66 -10.68 -19.26
C LEU A 313 -6.82 -9.77 -18.89
N LEU A 314 -7.10 -8.75 -19.69
CA LEU A 314 -8.30 -7.95 -19.64
C LEU A 314 -9.21 -8.32 -20.80
N ASP A 315 -10.52 -8.26 -20.56
CA ASP A 315 -11.53 -8.32 -21.60
C ASP A 315 -11.62 -6.97 -22.33
N ALA A 316 -11.79 -5.91 -21.56
CA ALA A 316 -11.86 -4.53 -22.07
C ALA A 316 -11.50 -3.52 -20.99
N TRP A 317 -11.13 -2.32 -21.42
CA TRP A 317 -11.02 -1.15 -20.57
C TRP A 317 -11.57 0.10 -21.29
N GLN A 318 -11.90 1.14 -20.51
CA GLN A 318 -12.42 2.40 -21.03
C GLN A 318 -11.94 3.56 -20.17
N HIS A 319 -11.57 4.68 -20.79
CA HIS A 319 -11.27 5.94 -20.13
C HIS A 319 -12.50 6.86 -20.16
N LEU A 320 -13.10 7.11 -19.01
CA LEU A 320 -14.18 8.06 -18.80
C LEU A 320 -13.59 9.45 -18.57
N ARG A 321 -13.33 10.18 -19.67
CA ARG A 321 -12.60 11.46 -19.65
C ARG A 321 -13.23 12.54 -18.79
N GLU A 322 -14.56 12.54 -18.64
CA GLU A 322 -15.28 13.51 -17.81
C GLU A 322 -14.87 13.42 -16.32
N HIS A 323 -14.45 12.25 -15.88
CA HIS A 323 -14.11 11.97 -14.47
C HIS A 323 -12.65 11.58 -14.31
N ASP A 324 -11.87 11.54 -15.39
CA ASP A 324 -10.50 11.01 -15.44
C ASP A 324 -10.39 9.60 -14.83
N GLU A 325 -11.44 8.78 -15.03
CA GLU A 325 -11.57 7.45 -14.45
C GLU A 325 -11.36 6.37 -15.50
N ILE A 326 -10.52 5.40 -15.19
CA ILE A 326 -10.35 4.18 -15.96
C ILE A 326 -11.26 3.10 -15.37
N THR A 327 -12.06 2.49 -16.21
CA THR A 327 -12.85 1.30 -15.89
C THR A 327 -12.32 0.11 -16.67
N TRP A 328 -12.35 -1.07 -16.06
CA TRP A 328 -11.89 -2.31 -16.71
C TRP A 328 -12.71 -3.51 -16.31
N ARG A 329 -12.71 -4.51 -17.19
CA ARG A 329 -13.33 -5.81 -16.98
C ARG A 329 -12.29 -6.92 -17.14
N LEU A 330 -12.23 -7.80 -16.14
CA LEU A 330 -11.38 -8.99 -16.19
C LEU A 330 -12.05 -10.07 -17.04
N LEU A 331 -11.24 -10.87 -17.71
CA LEU A 331 -11.76 -12.07 -18.38
C LEU A 331 -12.28 -13.05 -17.32
N PRO A 332 -13.47 -13.64 -17.52
CA PRO A 332 -13.97 -14.69 -16.63
C PRO A 332 -13.00 -15.88 -16.66
N GLU A 333 -12.81 -16.53 -15.50
CA GLU A 333 -12.00 -17.74 -15.41
C GLU A 333 -12.52 -18.79 -16.40
N ARG A 334 -11.65 -19.29 -17.27
CA ARG A 334 -11.94 -20.44 -18.12
C ARG A 334 -12.05 -21.69 -17.25
N GLY A 335 -13.21 -21.94 -16.64
CA GLY A 335 -13.35 -23.09 -15.75
C GLY A 335 -14.71 -23.34 -15.15
N ALA A 336 -15.70 -22.49 -15.38
CA ALA A 336 -17.07 -22.74 -14.91
C ALA A 336 -18.05 -22.92 -16.07
N THR A 337 -17.66 -23.68 -17.10
CA THR A 337 -18.70 -24.26 -17.97
C THR A 337 -19.38 -25.35 -17.18
N ASN A 338 -20.52 -24.99 -16.60
CA ASN A 338 -21.52 -25.91 -16.11
C ASN A 338 -21.74 -27.02 -17.15
N SER A 339 -21.25 -28.21 -16.86
CA SER A 339 -21.71 -29.43 -17.48
C SER A 339 -23.12 -29.75 -16.91
N ALA A 340 -24.07 -28.91 -17.28
CA ALA A 340 -25.49 -29.30 -17.21
C ALA A 340 -25.77 -30.08 -18.49
N ALA A 341 -25.46 -31.36 -18.49
CA ALA A 341 -26.03 -32.30 -19.44
C ALA A 341 -27.55 -32.37 -19.21
N PRO A 342 -28.37 -32.13 -20.24
CA PRO A 342 -29.80 -32.41 -20.11
C PRO A 342 -29.97 -33.93 -20.05
N GLY A 343 -30.39 -34.45 -18.90
CA GLY A 343 -30.84 -35.82 -18.76
C GLY A 343 -32.03 -36.06 -19.67
N ARG A 344 -31.92 -37.05 -20.49
CA ARG A 344 -33.07 -37.73 -21.14
C ARG A 344 -33.74 -38.67 -20.18
#